data_c0741e692d1a24900100cbfd5dd8abec
#
_entry.id   c0741e692d1a24900100cbfd5dd8abec
#
_cell.length_a   1.000
_cell.length_b   1.000
_cell.length_c   1.000
_cell.angle_alpha   90.00
_cell.angle_beta   90.00
_cell.angle_gamma   90.00
#
_symmetry.space_group_name_H-M   'P 1'
#
loop_
_entity.id
_entity.type
_entity.pdbx_description
1 polymer ?
#
loop_
_entity_poly.entity_id
_entity_poly.type
_entity_poly.pdbx_seq_one_letter_code
_entity_poly.pdbx_strand_id
1 'polypeptide(L)'
;MPSGTWRAIPDSEGTGAVAADIAFQNTSSHTCTVAGFPGVSLLASNDHPLPTNVVKENAAAVTTITVAPGAWVHAEMRYSPHIAGPGEPQSGQCEPMTVHALAQLPGDSAWARVTLDNPTMVCSKGLLQVKAFVSGQSSPDGG
;
A
#
# COMPACT_ATOMS: atom_id res chain seq x y z
N MET A 1 -6.92 -2.47 -14.49
CA MET A 1 -6.57 -1.13 -13.97
C MET A 1 -5.08 -1.13 -13.67
N PRO A 2 -4.25 -0.84 -14.64
CA PRO A 2 -2.82 -1.12 -14.52
C PRO A 2 -2.00 -0.02 -13.84
N SER A 3 -2.54 1.18 -13.65
CA SER A 3 -1.75 2.30 -13.15
C SER A 3 -1.93 2.46 -11.65
N GLY A 4 -0.83 2.30 -10.90
CA GLY A 4 -0.86 2.38 -9.45
C GLY A 4 0.20 3.32 -8.90
N THR A 5 -0.06 3.89 -7.73
CA THR A 5 0.87 4.78 -7.02
C THR A 5 0.90 4.42 -5.53
N TRP A 6 2.04 4.69 -4.90
CA TRP A 6 2.21 4.63 -3.44
C TRP A 6 2.57 6.02 -2.97
N ARG A 7 1.81 6.56 -2.06
CA ARG A 7 1.97 7.93 -1.61
C ARG A 7 1.83 8.03 -0.10
N ALA A 8 2.83 8.60 0.55
CA ALA A 8 2.78 8.83 1.99
C ALA A 8 1.70 9.87 2.32
N ILE A 9 0.99 9.64 3.42
CA ILE A 9 -0.03 10.57 3.91
C ILE A 9 0.69 11.57 4.81
N PRO A 10 0.67 12.87 4.48
CA PRO A 10 1.33 13.88 5.32
C PRO A 10 0.75 13.91 6.73
N ASP A 11 1.61 14.20 7.70
CA ASP A 11 1.24 14.37 9.11
C ASP A 11 0.59 13.14 9.73
N SER A 12 0.81 11.96 9.13
CA SER A 12 0.29 10.72 9.69
C SER A 12 1.19 10.13 10.77
N GLU A 13 2.40 10.66 10.93
CA GLU A 13 3.35 10.21 11.94
C GLU A 13 2.88 10.64 13.31
N GLY A 14 2.86 9.71 14.26
CA GLY A 14 2.42 10.04 15.60
C GLY A 14 3.04 9.09 16.61
N THR A 15 2.69 7.85 16.59
CA THR A 15 3.08 6.85 17.58
C THR A 15 4.03 5.80 17.02
N GLY A 16 4.94 6.21 16.15
CA GLY A 16 5.89 5.30 15.52
C GLY A 16 5.35 4.59 14.29
N ALA A 17 4.14 4.89 13.87
CA ALA A 17 3.55 4.37 12.64
C ALA A 17 3.24 5.51 11.69
N VAL A 18 3.34 5.24 10.38
CA VAL A 18 2.96 6.18 9.33
C VAL A 18 1.89 5.54 8.46
N ALA A 19 1.15 6.38 7.77
CA ALA A 19 0.15 5.92 6.82
C ALA A 19 0.57 6.26 5.39
N ALA A 20 0.16 5.43 4.46
CA ALA A 20 0.35 5.65 3.03
C ALA A 20 -0.86 5.11 2.28
N ASP A 21 -1.12 5.67 1.11
CA ASP A 21 -2.16 5.17 0.23
C ASP A 21 -1.53 4.42 -0.93
N ILE A 22 -2.11 3.27 -1.24
CA ILE A 22 -1.87 2.64 -2.53
C ILE A 22 -3.11 2.90 -3.38
N ALA A 23 -2.92 3.51 -4.54
CA ALA A 23 -4.03 3.99 -5.37
C ALA A 23 -3.90 3.44 -6.77
N PHE A 24 -5.06 3.14 -7.38
CA PHE A 24 -5.14 2.68 -8.76
C PHE A 24 -6.14 3.52 -9.53
N GLN A 25 -5.77 3.89 -10.75
CA GLN A 25 -6.67 4.56 -11.67
C GLN A 25 -7.19 3.58 -12.72
N ASN A 26 -8.46 3.66 -13.01
CA ASN A 26 -9.03 2.89 -14.11
C ASN A 26 -8.66 3.57 -15.44
N THR A 27 -7.62 3.06 -16.07
CA THR A 27 -7.12 3.59 -17.36
C THR A 27 -7.75 2.90 -18.56
N SER A 28 -8.69 1.97 -18.33
CA SER A 28 -9.43 1.30 -19.39
C SER A 28 -10.61 2.16 -19.86
N SER A 29 -11.25 1.74 -20.96
CA SER A 29 -12.45 2.37 -21.46
C SER A 29 -13.73 1.80 -20.87
N HIS A 30 -13.62 0.86 -19.93
CA HIS A 30 -14.75 0.16 -19.33
C HIS A 30 -14.85 0.45 -17.85
N THR A 31 -16.07 0.47 -17.33
CA THR A 31 -16.32 0.53 -15.91
C THR A 31 -15.88 -0.77 -15.27
N CYS A 32 -15.18 -0.67 -14.14
CA CYS A 32 -14.71 -1.82 -13.36
C CYS A 32 -15.33 -1.80 -11.98
N THR A 33 -15.27 -2.94 -11.29
CA THR A 33 -15.65 -3.02 -9.88
C THR A 33 -14.49 -3.52 -9.06
N VAL A 34 -14.36 -2.99 -7.84
CA VAL A 34 -13.30 -3.37 -6.90
C VAL A 34 -13.93 -3.60 -5.53
N ALA A 35 -13.62 -4.73 -4.92
CA ALA A 35 -14.06 -5.02 -3.56
C ALA A 35 -12.98 -5.82 -2.84
N GLY A 36 -12.50 -5.33 -1.70
CA GLY A 36 -11.53 -6.04 -0.90
C GLY A 36 -10.29 -5.23 -0.59
N PHE A 37 -9.16 -5.93 -0.46
CA PHE A 37 -7.89 -5.41 0.03
C PHE A 37 -6.81 -5.54 -1.04
N PRO A 38 -5.79 -4.65 -1.01
CA PRO A 38 -4.68 -4.78 -1.94
C PRO A 38 -3.78 -5.97 -1.59
N GLY A 39 -3.21 -6.61 -2.62
CA GLY A 39 -2.02 -7.43 -2.45
C GLY A 39 -0.79 -6.53 -2.60
N VAL A 40 0.22 -6.76 -1.78
CA VAL A 40 1.43 -5.93 -1.79
C VAL A 40 2.64 -6.82 -1.59
N SER A 41 3.69 -6.57 -2.37
CA SER A 41 5.00 -7.19 -2.18
C SER A 41 6.07 -6.11 -2.27
N LEU A 42 6.85 -5.94 -1.22
CA LEU A 42 7.85 -4.87 -1.12
C LEU A 42 9.13 -5.25 -1.87
N LEU A 43 9.74 -4.28 -2.53
CA LEU A 43 10.95 -4.48 -3.32
C LEU A 43 12.02 -3.45 -2.96
N ALA A 44 13.27 -3.89 -2.94
CA ALA A 44 14.43 -2.99 -2.83
C ALA A 44 14.69 -2.28 -4.18
N SER A 45 15.69 -1.39 -4.20
CA SER A 45 16.00 -0.59 -5.40
C SER A 45 16.34 -1.43 -6.63
N ASN A 46 16.89 -2.63 -6.43
CA ASN A 46 17.21 -3.57 -7.49
C ASN A 46 16.09 -4.56 -7.79
N ASP A 47 14.88 -4.29 -7.30
CA ASP A 47 13.71 -5.16 -7.39
C ASP A 47 13.87 -6.49 -6.65
N HIS A 48 14.81 -6.56 -5.70
CA HIS A 48 14.95 -7.73 -4.84
C HIS A 48 13.76 -7.82 -3.90
N PRO A 49 13.09 -8.96 -3.78
CA PRO A 49 11.96 -9.10 -2.86
C PRO A 49 12.39 -8.88 -1.41
N LEU A 50 11.59 -8.12 -0.68
CA LEU A 50 11.76 -7.88 0.74
C LEU A 50 10.67 -8.60 1.52
N PRO A 51 10.89 -8.91 2.80
CA PRO A 51 9.83 -9.48 3.62
C PRO A 51 8.60 -8.61 3.59
N THR A 52 7.43 -9.21 3.40
CA THR A 52 6.15 -8.50 3.34
C THR A 52 5.09 -9.34 4.03
N ASN A 53 4.39 -8.72 4.98
CA ASN A 53 3.30 -9.36 5.71
C ASN A 53 2.09 -8.42 5.70
N VAL A 54 1.13 -8.71 4.85
CA VAL A 54 -0.08 -7.90 4.70
C VAL A 54 -1.14 -8.41 5.66
N VAL A 55 -1.58 -7.54 6.58
CA VAL A 55 -2.63 -7.84 7.56
C VAL A 55 -3.85 -6.99 7.22
N LYS A 56 -4.98 -7.64 6.99
CA LYS A 56 -6.23 -6.97 6.63
C LYS A 56 -6.91 -6.45 7.88
N GLU A 57 -7.26 -5.16 7.87
CA GLU A 57 -8.00 -4.54 8.97
C GLU A 57 -9.45 -4.38 8.57
N ASN A 58 -10.34 -4.61 9.54
CA ASN A 58 -11.77 -4.30 9.41
C ASN A 58 -12.40 -4.95 8.18
N ALA A 59 -12.27 -6.28 8.09
CA ALA A 59 -12.77 -7.03 6.93
C ALA A 59 -14.28 -6.85 6.71
N ALA A 60 -15.04 -6.50 7.74
CA ALA A 60 -16.47 -6.25 7.63
C ALA A 60 -16.80 -4.96 6.88
N ALA A 61 -15.82 -4.08 6.67
CA ALA A 61 -16.03 -2.81 5.96
C ALA A 61 -15.84 -2.93 4.44
N VAL A 62 -15.68 -4.13 3.90
CA VAL A 62 -15.52 -4.32 2.47
C VAL A 62 -16.82 -3.97 1.74
N THR A 63 -16.72 -3.05 0.77
CA THR A 63 -17.84 -2.68 -0.10
C THR A 63 -17.41 -2.80 -1.55
N THR A 64 -18.37 -3.06 -2.42
CA THR A 64 -18.10 -3.08 -3.87
C THR A 64 -18.12 -1.64 -4.40
N ILE A 65 -17.07 -1.25 -5.08
CA ILE A 65 -16.90 0.09 -5.63
C ILE A 65 -16.99 -0.01 -7.15
N THR A 66 -17.85 0.80 -7.73
CA THR A 66 -17.92 0.95 -9.20
C THR A 66 -16.95 2.05 -9.62
N VAL A 67 -16.01 1.71 -10.50
CA VAL A 67 -14.92 2.61 -10.90
C VAL A 67 -15.06 2.91 -12.38
N ALA A 68 -15.55 4.12 -12.69
CA ALA A 68 -15.68 4.58 -14.05
C ALA A 68 -14.32 4.80 -14.71
N PRO A 69 -14.22 4.83 -16.05
CA PRO A 69 -12.95 5.17 -16.70
C PRO A 69 -12.43 6.52 -16.20
N GLY A 70 -11.15 6.56 -15.88
CA GLY A 70 -10.49 7.73 -15.31
C GLY A 70 -10.65 7.90 -13.80
N ALA A 71 -11.54 7.15 -13.17
CA ALA A 71 -11.73 7.23 -11.72
C ALA A 71 -10.66 6.44 -10.96
N TRP A 72 -10.55 6.73 -9.68
CA TRP A 72 -9.54 6.15 -8.79
C TRP A 72 -10.18 5.38 -7.64
N VAL A 73 -9.44 4.38 -7.15
CA VAL A 73 -9.67 3.76 -5.84
C VAL A 73 -8.36 3.80 -5.09
N HIS A 74 -8.45 3.80 -3.76
CA HIS A 74 -7.25 3.71 -2.92
C HIS A 74 -7.51 2.85 -1.70
N ALA A 75 -6.41 2.34 -1.11
CA ALA A 75 -6.44 1.63 0.16
C ALA A 75 -5.39 2.22 1.06
N GLU A 76 -5.79 2.58 2.28
CA GLU A 76 -4.86 3.10 3.27
C GLU A 76 -4.07 1.94 3.89
N MET A 77 -2.78 2.16 4.08
CA MET A 77 -1.90 1.21 4.74
C MET A 77 -1.21 1.91 5.91
N ARG A 78 -0.91 1.14 6.95
CA ARG A 78 -0.09 1.63 8.07
C ARG A 78 1.08 0.69 8.29
N TYR A 79 2.22 1.28 8.57
CA TYR A 79 3.44 0.52 8.85
C TYR A 79 4.35 1.33 9.76
N SER A 80 5.37 0.67 10.32
CA SER A 80 6.34 1.32 11.20
C SER A 80 7.68 1.43 10.48
N PRO A 81 8.18 2.63 10.18
CA PRO A 81 9.48 2.80 9.53
C PRO A 81 10.65 2.89 10.52
N HIS A 82 10.38 2.97 11.83
CA HIS A 82 11.41 3.23 12.82
C HIS A 82 11.44 2.24 13.97
N ILE A 83 10.40 1.46 14.20
CA ILE A 83 10.30 0.56 15.34
C ILE A 83 10.55 -0.87 14.86
N ALA A 84 11.71 -1.40 15.22
CA ALA A 84 12.09 -2.77 14.85
C ALA A 84 11.19 -3.79 15.55
N GLY A 85 10.84 -4.84 14.82
CA GLY A 85 10.12 -5.97 15.37
C GLY A 85 11.06 -7.03 15.93
N PRO A 86 10.51 -8.14 16.45
CA PRO A 86 11.32 -9.24 16.95
C PRO A 86 12.25 -9.79 15.88
N GLY A 87 13.52 -9.98 16.25
CA GLY A 87 14.52 -10.50 15.33
C GLY A 87 15.13 -9.50 14.39
N GLU A 88 14.75 -8.23 14.46
CA GLU A 88 15.33 -7.16 13.64
C GLU A 88 16.32 -6.34 14.44
N PRO A 89 17.30 -5.67 13.78
CA PRO A 89 18.21 -4.77 14.48
C PRO A 89 17.44 -3.67 15.22
N GLN A 90 17.79 -3.44 16.46
CA GLN A 90 17.09 -2.47 17.30
C GLN A 90 17.61 -1.04 17.15
N SER A 91 18.72 -0.87 16.46
CA SER A 91 19.28 0.45 16.18
C SER A 91 19.64 0.52 14.70
N GLY A 92 19.42 1.66 14.09
CA GLY A 92 19.69 1.86 12.67
C GLY A 92 18.59 1.29 11.80
N GLN A 93 18.96 0.54 10.79
CA GLN A 93 18.05 0.10 9.74
C GLN A 93 17.43 -1.26 10.10
N CYS A 94 16.14 -1.29 10.37
CA CYS A 94 15.43 -2.53 10.73
C CYS A 94 15.29 -3.50 9.57
N GLU A 95 15.09 -2.95 8.35
CA GLU A 95 14.98 -3.70 7.10
C GLU A 95 15.64 -2.90 5.99
N PRO A 96 16.01 -3.53 4.87
CA PRO A 96 16.47 -2.77 3.72
C PRO A 96 15.40 -1.79 3.25
N MET A 97 15.84 -0.70 2.60
CA MET A 97 14.91 0.32 2.10
C MET A 97 14.02 -0.24 1.01
N THR A 98 12.72 0.01 1.15
CA THR A 98 11.73 -0.29 0.12
C THR A 98 11.65 0.91 -0.82
N VAL A 99 11.88 0.68 -2.10
CA VAL A 99 11.86 1.72 -3.14
C VAL A 99 10.71 1.50 -4.10
N HIS A 100 10.36 0.26 -4.36
CA HIS A 100 9.27 -0.14 -5.23
C HIS A 100 8.39 -1.16 -4.52
N ALA A 101 7.22 -1.40 -5.07
CA ALA A 101 6.36 -2.47 -4.62
C ALA A 101 5.59 -3.03 -5.80
N LEU A 102 5.20 -4.29 -5.68
CA LEU A 102 4.20 -4.87 -6.56
C LEU A 102 2.87 -4.79 -5.83
N ALA A 103 1.85 -4.32 -6.51
CA ALA A 103 0.52 -4.17 -5.94
C ALA A 103 -0.52 -4.84 -6.83
N GLN A 104 -1.52 -5.43 -6.20
CA GLN A 104 -2.54 -6.20 -6.90
C GLN A 104 -3.91 -5.78 -6.42
N LEU A 105 -4.83 -5.57 -7.38
CA LEU A 105 -6.24 -5.36 -7.05
C LEU A 105 -6.89 -6.70 -6.70
N PRO A 106 -7.87 -6.70 -5.78
CA PRO A 106 -8.59 -7.92 -5.44
C PRO A 106 -9.29 -8.47 -6.69
N GLY A 107 -9.16 -9.77 -6.89
CA GLY A 107 -9.76 -10.44 -8.04
C GLY A 107 -8.97 -10.33 -9.33
N ASP A 108 -7.87 -9.60 -9.35
CA ASP A 108 -7.00 -9.46 -10.52
C ASP A 108 -5.78 -10.36 -10.33
N SER A 109 -5.37 -11.05 -11.38
CA SER A 109 -4.17 -11.89 -11.34
C SER A 109 -2.90 -11.12 -11.67
N ALA A 110 -3.01 -9.92 -12.23
CA ALA A 110 -1.88 -9.11 -12.61
C ALA A 110 -1.38 -8.25 -11.45
N TRP A 111 -0.06 -8.09 -11.35
CA TRP A 111 0.58 -7.21 -10.38
C TRP A 111 1.08 -5.96 -11.09
N ALA A 112 0.85 -4.80 -10.50
CA ALA A 112 1.37 -3.54 -11.00
C ALA A 112 2.58 -3.13 -10.17
N ARG A 113 3.65 -2.69 -10.83
CA ARG A 113 4.82 -2.16 -10.14
C ARG A 113 4.56 -0.69 -9.84
N VAL A 114 4.68 -0.33 -8.57
CA VAL A 114 4.52 1.05 -8.12
C VAL A 114 5.85 1.51 -7.52
N THR A 115 6.15 2.79 -7.68
CA THR A 115 7.32 3.42 -7.06
C THR A 115 6.84 4.27 -5.90
N LEU A 116 7.50 4.12 -4.76
CA LEU A 116 7.20 4.93 -3.60
C LEU A 116 7.61 6.38 -3.86
N ASP A 117 6.81 7.32 -3.37
CA ASP A 117 7.16 8.74 -3.45
C ASP A 117 8.42 9.03 -2.64
N ASN A 118 8.61 8.31 -1.52
CA ASN A 118 9.84 8.36 -0.73
C ASN A 118 10.21 6.94 -0.31
N PRO A 119 11.44 6.49 -0.55
CA PRO A 119 11.88 5.19 -0.04
C PRO A 119 11.77 5.13 1.48
N THR A 120 11.39 3.98 2.00
CA THR A 120 11.18 3.80 3.44
C THR A 120 11.52 2.38 3.86
N MET A 121 11.84 2.21 5.14
CA MET A 121 11.89 0.88 5.74
C MET A 121 10.49 0.50 6.18
N VAL A 122 10.15 -0.77 6.04
CA VAL A 122 8.91 -1.30 6.61
C VAL A 122 9.32 -2.33 7.64
N CYS A 123 9.35 -1.92 8.89
CA CYS A 123 9.83 -2.73 10.00
C CYS A 123 8.86 -3.86 10.33
N SER A 124 9.22 -4.69 11.30
CA SER A 124 8.46 -5.88 11.69
C SER A 124 8.28 -6.85 10.52
N LYS A 125 9.37 -7.09 9.78
CA LYS A 125 9.40 -8.01 8.63
C LYS A 125 8.40 -7.62 7.54
N GLY A 126 8.27 -6.32 7.30
CA GLY A 126 7.38 -5.82 6.25
C GLY A 126 5.91 -5.82 6.63
N LEU A 127 5.59 -5.67 7.91
CA LEU A 127 4.21 -5.65 8.36
C LEU A 127 3.48 -4.42 7.82
N LEU A 128 2.44 -4.69 7.02
CA LEU A 128 1.55 -3.68 6.46
C LEU A 128 0.14 -3.97 6.92
N GLN A 129 -0.45 -3.06 7.67
CA GLN A 129 -1.86 -3.14 8.03
C GLN A 129 -2.65 -2.38 6.98
N VAL A 130 -3.49 -3.08 6.23
CA VAL A 130 -4.20 -2.51 5.08
C VAL A 130 -5.69 -2.44 5.35
N LYS A 131 -6.31 -1.37 4.88
CA LYS A 131 -7.76 -1.22 4.88
C LYS A 131 -8.31 -1.59 3.50
N ALA A 132 -9.61 -1.84 3.44
CA ALA A 132 -10.26 -2.14 2.17
C ALA A 132 -10.22 -0.92 1.24
N PHE A 133 -10.27 -1.19 -0.07
CA PHE A 133 -10.35 -0.13 -1.06
C PHE A 133 -11.60 0.72 -0.87
N VAL A 134 -11.44 2.01 -1.08
CA VAL A 134 -12.52 2.99 -1.14
C VAL A 134 -12.34 3.85 -2.39
N SER A 135 -13.38 4.55 -2.80
CA SER A 135 -13.32 5.40 -3.98
C SER A 135 -12.48 6.65 -3.70
N GLY A 136 -11.84 7.17 -4.75
CA GLY A 136 -11.02 8.36 -4.69
C GLY A 136 -9.55 8.05 -4.84
N GLN A 137 -8.75 9.11 -4.98
CA GLN A 137 -7.31 8.98 -5.24
C GLN A 137 -6.49 8.87 -3.96
N SER A 138 -6.96 9.43 -2.86
CA SER A 138 -6.20 9.46 -1.61
C SER A 138 -7.14 9.58 -0.41
N SER A 139 -6.59 9.22 0.75
CA SER A 139 -7.28 9.42 2.02
C SER A 139 -7.50 10.92 2.30
N PRO A 140 -8.55 11.27 3.05
CA PRO A 140 -8.84 12.68 3.36
C PRO A 140 -7.67 13.41 4.01
N ASP A 141 -6.90 12.75 4.86
CA ASP A 141 -5.77 13.36 5.54
C ASP A 141 -4.60 13.65 4.59
N GLY A 142 -4.56 12.98 3.45
CA GLY A 142 -3.56 13.22 2.43
C GLY A 142 -3.99 14.24 1.39
N GLY A 143 -5.22 14.69 1.51
CA GLY A 143 -5.85 15.58 0.53
C GLY A 143 -5.33 16.98 0.52
#